data_daf06c7ba72ae689e4f82a312c68a4ed
#
_entry.id   daf06c7ba72ae689e4f82a312c68a4ed
#
_cell.length_a   1.000
_cell.length_b   1.000
_cell.length_c   1.000
_cell.angle_alpha   90.00
_cell.angle_beta   90.00
_cell.angle_gamma   90.00
#
_symmetry.space_group_name_H-M   'P 1'
#
loop_
_entity.id
_entity.type
_entity.pdbx_description
1 polymer ?
#
loop_
_entity_poly.entity_id
_entity_poly.type
_entity_poly.pdbx_seq_one_letter_code
_entity_poly.pdbx_strand_id
1 'polypeptide(L)'
;MRNDEIRRTLRFLQWTALTFILTLGLLLAYDMYRSRTPIKQAQDELAALKQQDLADAKLSQTVRDLDYLYRSAYFQTKDKQRRGVLLLGIAFFVLCGLFGAEMFWFAPKLKVPRGTGTAPEKERRQLLVFASCGIVVLVIALAVLRATLVPAEKKPVPIAAGDTGTQTQPAELKPVQMEAIDLAAALEAERTRWPQLRGSTLPNSNTLPASWDFQKKWTSTVELPGHNSPVVWDDLVFVSGSNGKNSAVFCYDAASGELKWKTEAPPAAQMPEVGEDTGYAAPTMCADAKRVYAVFASGMVLCLAHDGTKLWHRQLSDPVITYGYASSPLLMGDKLIVQYDLDESQTLFALNVFTGEIAWKNERDASASWSSPKGLVVDGKGMIFTAGNELAELFDLETGEEIWWQECMGGEVAASASVQDDKIFFSNSGAFTGAFRASDGEILFQNEDSPAPDVASAVLFGDQYLLFGSGGTIIGIDATDGHELYEVNLDNGFYSSPVAVGGRVVAVNMDGVLYEFEPGADKLETVGKYELGKSVVCVPAFHKGNVILRTMENELVCLEAK
;
A
#
# COMPACT_ATOMS: atom_id res chain seq x y z
N MET A 1 49.51 -15.67 35.25
CA MET A 1 49.00 -14.37 35.70
C MET A 1 48.16 -13.65 34.61
N ARG A 2 48.71 -13.44 33.42
CA ARG A 2 47.98 -12.68 32.34
C ARG A 2 46.63 -13.30 31.89
N ASN A 3 46.51 -14.62 31.83
CA ASN A 3 45.25 -15.30 31.41
C ASN A 3 44.14 -15.23 32.48
N ASP A 4 44.47 -15.22 33.75
CA ASP A 4 43.49 -15.13 34.84
C ASP A 4 42.92 -13.70 34.94
N GLU A 5 43.74 -12.69 34.64
CA GLU A 5 43.28 -11.28 34.58
C GLU A 5 42.32 -11.07 33.43
N ILE A 6 42.64 -11.57 32.22
CA ILE A 6 41.76 -11.49 31.04
C ILE A 6 40.41 -12.19 31.33
N ARG A 7 40.45 -13.36 31.96
CA ARG A 7 39.22 -14.09 32.30
C ARG A 7 38.35 -13.34 33.33
N ARG A 8 38.98 -12.71 34.32
CA ARG A 8 38.26 -11.86 35.30
C ARG A 8 37.62 -10.65 34.64
N THR A 9 38.36 -10.01 33.74
CA THR A 9 37.84 -8.87 32.98
C THR A 9 36.65 -9.27 32.08
N LEU A 10 36.74 -10.38 31.34
CA LEU A 10 35.63 -10.88 30.52
C LEU A 10 34.40 -11.20 31.36
N ARG A 11 34.54 -11.86 32.49
CA ARG A 11 33.43 -12.15 33.40
C ARG A 11 32.82 -10.87 33.98
N PHE A 12 33.63 -9.90 34.33
CA PHE A 12 33.15 -8.62 34.79
C PHE A 12 32.29 -7.93 33.70
N LEU A 13 32.74 -7.90 32.44
CA LEU A 13 32.00 -7.36 31.31
C LEU A 13 30.70 -8.12 31.04
N GLN A 14 30.72 -9.47 31.16
CA GLN A 14 29.51 -10.29 31.02
C GLN A 14 28.48 -9.96 32.10
N TRP A 15 28.90 -9.84 33.37
CA TRP A 15 28.00 -9.45 34.47
C TRP A 15 27.48 -8.04 34.29
N THR A 16 28.28 -7.09 33.82
CA THR A 16 27.87 -5.73 33.53
C THR A 16 26.82 -5.70 32.41
N ALA A 17 27.05 -6.41 31.30
CA ALA A 17 26.11 -6.52 30.19
C ALA A 17 24.79 -7.19 30.63
N LEU A 18 24.85 -8.27 31.42
CA LEU A 18 23.66 -8.94 31.96
C LEU A 18 22.84 -8.01 32.85
N THR A 19 23.51 -7.27 33.75
CA THR A 19 22.83 -6.29 34.63
C THR A 19 22.18 -5.19 33.81
N PHE A 20 22.85 -4.70 32.76
CA PHE A 20 22.30 -3.70 31.85
C PHE A 20 21.04 -4.21 31.14
N ILE A 21 21.07 -5.43 30.58
CA ILE A 21 19.92 -6.08 29.90
C ILE A 21 18.74 -6.21 30.86
N LEU A 22 18.97 -6.70 32.07
CA LEU A 22 17.92 -6.86 33.08
C LEU A 22 17.31 -5.52 33.49
N THR A 23 18.14 -4.51 33.72
CA THR A 23 17.69 -3.17 34.11
C THR A 23 16.89 -2.52 32.99
N LEU A 24 17.40 -2.57 31.74
CA LEU A 24 16.72 -2.01 30.58
C LEU A 24 15.39 -2.75 30.29
N GLY A 25 15.38 -4.08 30.42
CA GLY A 25 14.17 -4.89 30.27
C GLY A 25 13.09 -4.54 31.29
N LEU A 26 13.48 -4.34 32.57
CA LEU A 26 12.54 -3.92 33.62
C LEU A 26 12.04 -2.49 33.40
N LEU A 27 12.88 -1.57 32.94
CA LEU A 27 12.48 -0.20 32.62
C LEU A 27 11.48 -0.17 31.45
N LEU A 28 11.73 -0.94 30.41
CA LEU A 28 10.81 -1.05 29.28
C LEU A 28 9.46 -1.68 29.68
N ALA A 29 9.49 -2.78 30.45
CA ALA A 29 8.28 -3.41 30.96
C ALA A 29 7.48 -2.45 31.85
N TYR A 30 8.15 -1.67 32.69
CA TYR A 30 7.52 -0.66 33.51
C TYR A 30 6.91 0.48 32.68
N ASP A 31 7.64 0.96 31.65
CA ASP A 31 7.15 2.02 30.75
C ASP A 31 5.93 1.54 29.95
N MET A 32 5.97 0.33 29.41
CA MET A 32 4.83 -0.31 28.72
C MET A 32 3.61 -0.46 29.64
N TYR A 33 3.81 -0.88 30.89
CA TYR A 33 2.74 -1.01 31.86
C TYR A 33 2.14 0.36 32.25
N ARG A 34 3.01 1.35 32.50
CA ARG A 34 2.60 2.70 32.90
C ARG A 34 1.87 3.47 31.81
N SER A 35 2.28 3.32 30.55
CA SER A 35 1.70 4.06 29.42
C SER A 35 0.37 3.47 28.94
N ARG A 36 0.11 2.20 29.18
CA ARG A 36 -1.07 1.48 28.66
C ARG A 36 -2.41 2.05 29.17
N THR A 37 -2.52 2.33 30.45
CA THR A 37 -3.76 2.80 31.08
C THR A 37 -4.10 4.25 30.71
N PRO A 38 -3.18 5.23 30.82
CA PRO A 38 -3.45 6.62 30.44
C PRO A 38 -3.78 6.80 28.96
N ILE A 39 -3.10 6.06 28.09
CA ILE A 39 -3.32 6.12 26.64
C ILE A 39 -4.72 5.62 26.31
N LYS A 40 -5.14 4.48 26.89
CA LYS A 40 -6.47 3.94 26.68
C LYS A 40 -7.57 4.88 27.23
N GLN A 41 -7.37 5.46 28.41
CA GLN A 41 -8.32 6.42 28.98
C GLN A 41 -8.46 7.67 28.10
N ALA A 42 -7.36 8.21 27.59
CA ALA A 42 -7.38 9.37 26.69
C ALA A 42 -8.09 9.04 25.37
N GLN A 43 -7.93 7.83 24.85
CA GLN A 43 -8.63 7.34 23.67
C GLN A 43 -10.14 7.25 23.92
N ASP A 44 -10.55 6.65 25.05
CA ASP A 44 -11.96 6.50 25.41
C ASP A 44 -12.63 7.87 25.65
N GLU A 45 -11.93 8.81 26.28
CA GLU A 45 -12.42 10.19 26.52
C GLU A 45 -12.54 10.97 25.20
N LEU A 46 -11.58 10.83 24.30
CA LEU A 46 -11.60 11.47 22.98
C LEU A 46 -12.73 10.92 22.11
N ALA A 47 -12.96 9.59 22.13
CA ALA A 47 -14.08 8.96 21.44
C ALA A 47 -15.44 9.46 21.97
N ALA A 48 -15.57 9.63 23.29
CA ALA A 48 -16.78 10.17 23.92
C ALA A 48 -17.01 11.66 23.53
N LEU A 49 -15.95 12.45 23.38
CA LEU A 49 -16.05 13.85 22.93
C LEU A 49 -16.42 13.94 21.46
N LYS A 50 -15.90 13.05 20.61
CA LYS A 50 -16.24 12.98 19.17
C LYS A 50 -17.72 12.58 18.92
N GLN A 51 -18.37 11.90 19.86
CA GLN A 51 -19.80 11.57 19.77
C GLN A 51 -20.74 12.73 20.17
N GLN A 52 -20.23 13.84 20.70
CA GLN A 52 -21.03 15.02 21.01
C GLN A 52 -21.30 15.82 19.73
N ASP A 53 -22.43 16.54 19.71
CA ASP A 53 -22.79 17.41 18.60
C ASP A 53 -21.74 18.55 18.47
N LEU A 54 -20.87 18.44 17.46
CA LEU A 54 -19.75 19.35 17.21
C LEU A 54 -20.15 20.62 16.43
N ALA A 55 -21.43 21.02 16.52
CA ALA A 55 -21.92 22.24 15.87
C ALA A 55 -21.22 23.53 16.38
N ASP A 56 -20.57 23.49 17.56
CA ASP A 56 -19.73 24.59 18.04
C ASP A 56 -18.30 24.48 17.46
N ALA A 57 -17.94 25.42 16.58
CA ALA A 57 -16.64 25.48 15.95
C ALA A 57 -15.45 25.51 16.96
N LYS A 58 -15.66 26.09 18.15
CA LYS A 58 -14.64 26.12 19.21
C LYS A 58 -14.46 24.76 19.87
N LEU A 59 -15.54 24.01 20.07
CA LEU A 59 -15.50 22.65 20.58
C LEU A 59 -14.80 21.72 19.57
N SER A 60 -15.17 21.83 18.30
CA SER A 60 -14.53 21.09 17.20
C SER A 60 -13.01 21.35 17.14
N GLN A 61 -12.58 22.61 17.29
CA GLN A 61 -11.14 22.93 17.31
C GLN A 61 -10.43 22.33 18.54
N THR A 62 -11.09 22.38 19.70
CA THR A 62 -10.51 21.81 20.94
C THR A 62 -10.35 20.29 20.84
N VAL A 63 -11.33 19.60 20.24
CA VAL A 63 -11.25 18.14 19.99
C VAL A 63 -10.10 17.80 19.06
N ARG A 64 -9.89 18.58 17.98
CA ARG A 64 -8.76 18.40 17.07
C ARG A 64 -7.41 18.59 17.77
N ASP A 65 -7.27 19.66 18.56
CA ASP A 65 -6.03 19.93 19.29
C ASP A 65 -5.71 18.84 20.32
N LEU A 66 -6.74 18.30 20.99
CA LEU A 66 -6.60 17.18 21.93
C LEU A 66 -6.23 15.87 21.20
N ASP A 67 -6.85 15.60 20.05
CA ASP A 67 -6.53 14.43 19.22
C ASP A 67 -5.07 14.48 18.75
N TYR A 68 -4.61 15.62 18.26
CA TYR A 68 -3.22 15.83 17.88
C TYR A 68 -2.24 15.60 19.04
N LEU A 69 -2.54 16.17 20.22
CA LEU A 69 -1.70 15.98 21.41
C LEU A 69 -1.67 14.51 21.86
N TYR A 70 -2.82 13.84 21.82
CA TYR A 70 -2.93 12.41 22.15
C TYR A 70 -2.05 11.57 21.21
N ARG A 71 -2.18 11.75 19.89
CA ARG A 71 -1.40 11.04 18.88
C ARG A 71 0.09 11.29 19.03
N SER A 72 0.49 12.54 19.16
CA SER A 72 1.89 12.91 19.36
C SER A 72 2.48 12.21 20.59
N ALA A 73 1.75 12.17 21.71
CA ALA A 73 2.17 11.45 22.92
C ALA A 73 2.22 9.94 22.73
N TYR A 74 1.25 9.37 22.02
CA TYR A 74 1.17 7.95 21.71
C TYR A 74 2.36 7.49 20.87
N PHE A 75 2.61 8.14 19.73
CA PHE A 75 3.72 7.78 18.85
C PHE A 75 5.09 8.02 19.49
N GLN A 76 5.27 9.09 20.25
CA GLN A 76 6.51 9.30 21.00
C GLN A 76 6.76 8.17 22.02
N THR A 77 5.71 7.66 22.65
CA THR A 77 5.83 6.53 23.58
C THR A 77 6.20 5.24 22.85
N LYS A 78 5.55 4.95 21.73
CA LYS A 78 5.86 3.79 20.87
C LYS A 78 7.28 3.84 20.32
N ASP A 79 7.73 4.98 19.82
CA ASP A 79 9.09 5.17 19.32
C ASP A 79 10.15 4.96 20.42
N LYS A 80 9.90 5.45 21.64
CA LYS A 80 10.76 5.14 22.80
C LYS A 80 10.83 3.65 23.11
N GLN A 81 9.69 2.95 23.07
CA GLN A 81 9.61 1.51 23.31
C GLN A 81 10.38 0.74 22.25
N ARG A 82 10.18 1.08 20.95
CA ARG A 82 10.89 0.48 19.82
C ARG A 82 12.42 0.64 19.94
N ARG A 83 12.91 1.86 20.25
CA ARG A 83 14.34 2.11 20.49
C ARG A 83 14.87 1.32 21.69
N GLY A 84 14.08 1.18 22.74
CA GLY A 84 14.44 0.40 23.91
C GLY A 84 14.58 -1.10 23.61
N VAL A 85 13.65 -1.69 22.86
CA VAL A 85 13.73 -3.10 22.40
C VAL A 85 14.97 -3.32 21.53
N LEU A 86 15.27 -2.36 20.65
CA LEU A 86 16.45 -2.39 19.81
C LEU A 86 17.74 -2.40 20.64
N LEU A 87 17.86 -1.52 21.65
CA LEU A 87 19.00 -1.48 22.56
C LEU A 87 19.16 -2.78 23.36
N LEU A 88 18.04 -3.40 23.77
CA LEU A 88 18.05 -4.73 24.40
C LEU A 88 18.62 -5.79 23.47
N GLY A 89 18.24 -5.79 22.19
CA GLY A 89 18.77 -6.69 21.17
C GLY A 89 20.29 -6.54 21.02
N ILE A 90 20.78 -5.30 20.90
CA ILE A 90 22.21 -5.01 20.80
C ILE A 90 22.98 -5.51 22.05
N ALA A 91 22.48 -5.20 23.23
CA ALA A 91 23.10 -5.61 24.48
C ALA A 91 23.17 -7.14 24.62
N PHE A 92 22.13 -7.85 24.17
CA PHE A 92 22.10 -9.31 24.13
C PHE A 92 23.15 -9.88 23.17
N PHE A 93 23.31 -9.30 21.97
CA PHE A 93 24.35 -9.71 21.03
C PHE A 93 25.77 -9.47 21.56
N VAL A 94 26.00 -8.35 22.24
CA VAL A 94 27.26 -8.06 22.91
C VAL A 94 27.55 -9.11 23.99
N LEU A 95 26.56 -9.48 24.79
CA LEU A 95 26.67 -10.50 25.81
C LEU A 95 27.04 -11.88 25.21
N CYS A 96 26.35 -12.27 24.12
CA CYS A 96 26.68 -13.52 23.39
C CYS A 96 28.09 -13.49 22.82
N GLY A 97 28.55 -12.35 22.31
CA GLY A 97 29.92 -12.16 21.84
C GLY A 97 30.97 -12.34 22.96
N LEU A 98 30.70 -11.79 24.14
CA LEU A 98 31.59 -11.93 25.32
C LEU A 98 31.64 -13.37 25.80
N PHE A 99 30.55 -14.11 25.82
CA PHE A 99 30.53 -15.53 26.14
C PHE A 99 31.28 -16.37 25.09
N GLY A 100 31.09 -16.07 23.82
CA GLY A 100 31.82 -16.67 22.71
C GLY A 100 33.33 -16.46 22.83
N ALA A 101 33.74 -15.23 23.16
CA ALA A 101 35.15 -14.91 23.40
C ALA A 101 35.73 -15.68 24.61
N GLU A 102 35.01 -15.78 25.74
CA GLU A 102 35.47 -16.58 26.89
C GLU A 102 35.63 -18.06 26.51
N MET A 103 34.66 -18.64 25.81
CA MET A 103 34.76 -20.03 25.33
C MET A 103 35.93 -20.22 24.38
N PHE A 104 36.16 -19.30 23.45
CA PHE A 104 37.27 -19.41 22.50
C PHE A 104 38.65 -19.35 23.18
N TRP A 105 38.84 -18.42 24.13
CA TRP A 105 40.14 -18.20 24.78
C TRP A 105 40.45 -19.19 25.90
N PHE A 106 39.44 -19.72 26.57
CA PHE A 106 39.62 -20.56 27.78
C PHE A 106 39.04 -21.97 27.67
N ALA A 107 38.49 -22.37 26.50
CA ALA A 107 38.12 -23.77 26.30
C ALA A 107 39.32 -24.71 26.54
N PRO A 108 39.14 -25.78 27.29
CA PRO A 108 40.22 -26.74 27.50
C PRO A 108 40.69 -27.27 26.15
N LYS A 109 41.97 -27.08 25.83
CA LYS A 109 42.59 -27.66 24.63
C LYS A 109 42.47 -29.19 24.75
N LEU A 110 41.55 -29.77 23.95
CA LEU A 110 41.44 -31.22 23.82
C LEU A 110 42.82 -31.77 23.40
N LYS A 111 43.46 -32.56 24.26
CA LYS A 111 44.67 -33.28 23.91
C LYS A 111 44.30 -34.31 22.83
N VAL A 112 44.50 -33.96 21.57
CA VAL A 112 44.33 -34.89 20.46
C VAL A 112 45.47 -35.90 20.54
N PRO A 113 45.19 -37.22 20.52
CA PRO A 113 46.24 -38.23 20.45
C PRO A 113 47.10 -38.03 19.20
N ARG A 114 48.42 -38.07 19.34
CA ARG A 114 49.38 -37.99 18.24
C ARG A 114 49.12 -39.13 17.27
N GLY A 115 48.53 -38.91 16.10
CA GLY A 115 48.42 -39.97 15.12
C GLY A 115 47.53 -39.73 13.88
N THR A 116 46.80 -38.64 13.73
CA THR A 116 46.04 -38.41 12.49
C THR A 116 46.16 -36.95 12.05
N GLY A 117 46.74 -36.73 10.86
CA GLY A 117 47.13 -35.43 10.31
C GLY A 117 45.99 -34.53 9.80
N THR A 118 44.90 -34.37 10.58
CA THR A 118 43.72 -33.56 10.17
C THR A 118 43.42 -32.37 11.11
N ALA A 119 44.31 -32.08 12.06
CA ALA A 119 44.12 -31.02 13.06
C ALA A 119 44.09 -29.56 12.49
N PRO A 120 44.89 -29.18 11.49
CA PRO A 120 44.91 -27.77 11.05
C PRO A 120 43.65 -27.31 10.32
N GLU A 121 42.90 -28.18 9.67
CA GLU A 121 41.73 -27.83 8.89
C GLU A 121 40.49 -27.55 9.76
N LYS A 122 40.36 -28.28 10.87
CA LYS A 122 39.25 -28.12 11.83
C LYS A 122 39.38 -26.82 12.64
N GLU A 123 40.60 -26.46 13.04
CA GLU A 123 40.87 -25.17 13.70
C GLU A 123 40.65 -23.97 12.75
N ARG A 124 41.05 -24.12 11.48
CA ARG A 124 40.83 -23.10 10.48
C ARG A 124 39.35 -22.90 10.15
N ARG A 125 38.55 -23.96 10.10
CA ARG A 125 37.07 -23.86 9.95
C ARG A 125 36.40 -23.18 11.14
N GLN A 126 36.79 -23.51 12.36
CA GLN A 126 36.28 -22.86 13.56
C GLN A 126 36.61 -21.36 13.58
N LEU A 127 37.87 -21.00 13.26
CA LEU A 127 38.27 -19.58 13.13
C LEU A 127 37.48 -18.84 12.07
N LEU A 128 37.21 -19.45 10.90
CA LEU A 128 36.42 -18.87 9.84
C LEU A 128 34.95 -18.70 10.26
N VAL A 129 34.36 -19.65 10.97
CA VAL A 129 32.98 -19.52 11.47
C VAL A 129 32.87 -18.41 12.50
N PHE A 130 33.82 -18.30 13.45
CA PHE A 130 33.80 -17.22 14.44
C PHE A 130 34.09 -15.85 13.85
N ALA A 131 35.00 -15.75 12.87
CA ALA A 131 35.25 -14.53 12.16
C ALA A 131 34.01 -14.09 11.35
N SER A 132 33.30 -15.02 10.70
CA SER A 132 32.06 -14.75 9.96
C SER A 132 30.95 -14.29 10.90
N CYS A 133 30.74 -14.95 12.04
CA CYS A 133 29.78 -14.52 13.05
C CYS A 133 30.13 -13.13 13.61
N GLY A 134 31.40 -12.84 13.88
CA GLY A 134 31.86 -11.53 14.34
C GLY A 134 31.61 -10.41 13.31
N ILE A 135 31.82 -10.69 12.03
CA ILE A 135 31.55 -9.73 10.95
C ILE A 135 30.04 -9.49 10.81
N VAL A 136 29.23 -10.53 10.87
CA VAL A 136 27.75 -10.38 10.81
C VAL A 136 27.25 -9.56 11.99
N VAL A 137 27.73 -9.81 13.20
CA VAL A 137 27.38 -9.01 14.40
C VAL A 137 27.81 -7.56 14.24
N LEU A 138 28.99 -7.30 13.67
CA LEU A 138 29.49 -5.94 13.44
C LEU A 138 28.64 -5.21 12.37
N VAL A 139 28.27 -5.88 11.29
CA VAL A 139 27.43 -5.31 10.23
C VAL A 139 26.03 -4.98 10.75
N ILE A 140 25.43 -5.88 11.52
CA ILE A 140 24.13 -5.64 12.17
C ILE A 140 24.25 -4.47 13.17
N ALA A 141 25.29 -4.43 14.01
CA ALA A 141 25.51 -3.34 14.95
C ALA A 141 25.71 -1.99 14.24
N LEU A 142 26.41 -1.96 13.11
CA LEU A 142 26.60 -0.73 12.32
C LEU A 142 25.31 -0.31 11.59
N ALA A 143 24.53 -1.25 11.07
CA ALA A 143 23.23 -0.96 10.45
C ALA A 143 22.25 -0.41 11.49
N VAL A 144 22.22 -1.00 12.68
CA VAL A 144 21.41 -0.52 13.80
C VAL A 144 21.88 0.86 14.30
N LEU A 145 23.18 1.08 14.42
CA LEU A 145 23.75 2.37 14.80
C LEU A 145 23.40 3.45 13.77
N ARG A 146 23.42 3.13 12.49
CA ARG A 146 22.99 4.02 11.42
C ARG A 146 21.50 4.38 11.51
N ALA A 147 20.63 3.40 11.79
CA ALA A 147 19.20 3.62 11.98
C ALA A 147 18.86 4.42 13.26
N THR A 148 19.73 4.38 14.27
CA THR A 148 19.51 5.13 15.55
C THR A 148 20.17 6.52 15.58
N LEU A 149 21.18 6.77 14.73
CA LEU A 149 21.91 8.04 14.67
C LEU A 149 21.31 9.05 13.68
N VAL A 150 20.33 8.66 12.86
CA VAL A 150 19.55 9.60 12.05
C VAL A 150 18.47 10.20 12.96
N PRO A 151 18.56 11.46 13.37
CA PRO A 151 17.53 12.07 14.20
C PRO A 151 16.30 12.27 13.32
N ALA A 152 15.23 11.58 13.61
CA ALA A 152 13.90 12.00 13.19
C ALA A 152 13.51 13.23 14.05
N GLU A 153 14.13 14.37 13.78
CA GLU A 153 13.74 15.63 14.36
C GLU A 153 12.60 16.21 13.51
N LYS A 154 11.39 15.68 13.69
CA LYS A 154 10.18 16.37 13.24
C LYS A 154 9.90 17.49 14.24
N LYS A 155 10.35 18.70 13.92
CA LYS A 155 9.84 19.92 14.59
C LYS A 155 8.40 20.11 14.10
N PRO A 156 7.45 20.39 15.01
CA PRO A 156 6.14 20.85 14.59
C PRO A 156 6.31 22.15 13.81
N VAL A 157 5.99 22.13 12.54
CA VAL A 157 5.94 23.32 11.70
C VAL A 157 4.64 24.04 12.06
N PRO A 158 4.70 25.32 12.47
CA PRO A 158 3.49 26.11 12.63
C PRO A 158 2.80 26.19 11.27
N ILE A 159 1.50 25.96 11.23
CA ILE A 159 0.67 26.12 10.04
C ILE A 159 0.77 27.57 9.59
N ALA A 160 1.70 27.86 8.69
CA ALA A 160 1.63 29.05 7.85
C ALA A 160 0.88 28.61 6.59
N ALA A 161 -0.31 29.15 6.39
CA ALA A 161 -0.99 29.10 5.12
C ALA A 161 -0.06 29.69 4.05
N GLY A 162 0.61 28.82 3.31
CA GLY A 162 1.56 29.17 2.26
C GLY A 162 1.70 27.99 1.33
N ASP A 163 0.86 27.98 0.33
CA ASP A 163 0.94 27.08 -0.82
C ASP A 163 2.32 27.20 -1.48
N THR A 164 3.14 26.15 -1.43
CA THR A 164 4.42 26.07 -2.14
C THR A 164 4.40 25.12 -3.34
N GLY A 165 3.22 24.70 -3.79
CA GLY A 165 3.08 24.08 -5.10
C GLY A 165 3.31 25.13 -6.18
N THR A 166 4.39 25.02 -6.94
CA THR A 166 4.66 25.93 -8.06
C THR A 166 3.57 25.74 -9.13
N GLN A 167 2.57 26.63 -9.10
CA GLN A 167 1.63 26.74 -10.22
C GLN A 167 2.38 27.37 -11.40
N THR A 168 2.72 26.57 -12.40
CA THR A 168 2.93 27.10 -13.73
C THR A 168 1.55 27.31 -14.34
N GLN A 169 1.03 28.53 -14.31
CA GLN A 169 -0.19 28.88 -15.01
C GLN A 169 -0.04 28.56 -16.50
N PRO A 170 -0.94 27.75 -17.08
CA PRO A 170 -1.10 27.71 -18.53
C PRO A 170 -1.73 29.03 -18.98
N ALA A 171 -1.45 29.42 -20.23
CA ALA A 171 -2.08 30.55 -20.89
C ALA A 171 -3.60 30.56 -20.68
N GLU A 172 -4.18 31.75 -20.43
CA GLU A 172 -5.58 32.06 -20.13
C GLU A 172 -6.58 30.95 -20.51
N LEU A 173 -6.90 30.09 -19.54
CA LEU A 173 -8.03 29.17 -19.65
C LEU A 173 -9.30 29.95 -19.36
N LYS A 174 -10.29 29.82 -20.27
CA LYS A 174 -11.64 30.37 -20.06
C LYS A 174 -12.16 29.87 -18.69
N PRO A 175 -12.91 30.72 -17.94
CA PRO A 175 -13.50 30.29 -16.67
C PRO A 175 -14.31 29.02 -16.89
N VAL A 176 -13.86 27.91 -16.27
CA VAL A 176 -14.60 26.65 -16.24
C VAL A 176 -15.81 26.92 -15.34
N GLN A 177 -17.03 26.82 -15.87
CA GLN A 177 -18.22 26.82 -15.03
C GLN A 177 -18.13 25.60 -14.12
N MET A 178 -17.99 25.83 -12.81
CA MET A 178 -18.06 24.79 -11.79
C MET A 178 -19.53 24.34 -11.69
N GLU A 179 -19.86 23.25 -12.39
CA GLU A 179 -21.12 22.55 -12.17
C GLU A 179 -20.97 21.71 -10.91
N ALA A 180 -21.92 21.85 -9.98
CA ALA A 180 -21.97 20.96 -8.82
C ALA A 180 -22.18 19.52 -9.32
N ILE A 181 -21.30 18.60 -8.93
CA ILE A 181 -21.42 17.18 -9.25
C ILE A 181 -22.26 16.53 -8.15
N ASP A 182 -23.40 15.95 -8.52
CA ASP A 182 -24.14 15.06 -7.64
C ASP A 182 -23.36 13.75 -7.49
N LEU A 183 -22.86 13.48 -6.28
CA LEU A 183 -22.05 12.30 -5.99
C LEU A 183 -22.80 11.01 -6.33
N ALA A 184 -24.07 10.89 -5.93
CA ALA A 184 -24.84 9.67 -6.17
C ALA A 184 -25.05 9.42 -7.68
N ALA A 185 -25.37 10.45 -8.44
CA ALA A 185 -25.52 10.36 -9.88
C ALA A 185 -24.20 10.04 -10.59
N ALA A 186 -23.08 10.62 -10.12
CA ALA A 186 -21.75 10.34 -10.65
C ALA A 186 -21.36 8.86 -10.44
N LEU A 187 -21.53 8.34 -9.23
CA LEU A 187 -21.21 6.95 -8.88
C LEU A 187 -22.13 5.96 -9.63
N GLU A 188 -23.41 6.27 -9.82
CA GLU A 188 -24.30 5.41 -10.60
C GLU A 188 -23.90 5.39 -12.09
N ALA A 189 -23.41 6.50 -12.65
CA ALA A 189 -22.90 6.56 -14.01
C ALA A 189 -21.66 5.69 -14.24
N GLU A 190 -20.88 5.39 -13.19
CA GLU A 190 -19.69 4.54 -13.27
C GLU A 190 -20.01 3.05 -13.39
N ARG A 191 -21.13 2.57 -12.87
CA ARG A 191 -21.43 1.13 -12.69
C ARG A 191 -21.37 0.29 -13.97
N THR A 192 -21.65 0.89 -15.13
CA THR A 192 -21.59 0.21 -16.44
C THR A 192 -20.27 0.46 -17.18
N ARG A 193 -19.30 1.10 -16.51
CA ARG A 193 -18.02 1.50 -17.08
C ARG A 193 -16.87 0.92 -16.26
N TRP A 194 -15.63 1.12 -16.71
CA TRP A 194 -14.43 0.73 -16.01
C TRP A 194 -13.55 1.95 -15.72
N PRO A 195 -14.04 2.87 -14.84
CA PRO A 195 -13.53 4.24 -14.77
C PRO A 195 -12.22 4.39 -13.97
N GLN A 196 -11.81 3.40 -13.19
CA GLN A 196 -10.64 3.48 -12.30
C GLN A 196 -10.14 2.09 -11.90
N LEU A 197 -9.15 2.01 -10.99
CA LEU A 197 -8.59 0.75 -10.51
C LEU A 197 -9.69 -0.19 -9.99
N ARG A 198 -9.74 -1.42 -10.54
CA ARG A 198 -10.73 -2.46 -10.20
C ARG A 198 -12.19 -2.11 -10.54
N GLY A 199 -12.40 -1.15 -11.43
CA GLY A 199 -13.73 -0.77 -11.91
C GLY A 199 -14.37 0.41 -11.16
N SER A 200 -15.67 0.37 -10.93
CA SER A 200 -16.42 1.45 -10.27
C SER A 200 -16.29 1.41 -8.74
N THR A 201 -16.58 2.55 -8.11
CA THR A 201 -16.65 2.66 -6.64
C THR A 201 -17.79 1.80 -6.09
N LEU A 202 -18.97 1.85 -6.71
CA LEU A 202 -20.10 0.97 -6.42
C LEU A 202 -19.92 -0.41 -7.09
N PRO A 203 -20.67 -1.44 -6.67
CA PRO A 203 -20.64 -2.74 -7.32
C PRO A 203 -20.85 -2.63 -8.84
N ASN A 204 -19.90 -3.18 -9.59
CA ASN A 204 -19.86 -3.08 -11.03
C ASN A 204 -21.01 -3.87 -11.68
N SER A 205 -21.68 -3.30 -12.67
CA SER A 205 -22.75 -3.94 -13.44
C SER A 205 -22.35 -4.30 -14.88
N ASN A 206 -21.04 -4.35 -15.17
CA ASN A 206 -20.54 -4.87 -16.45
C ASN A 206 -20.88 -6.35 -16.62
N THR A 207 -21.03 -6.77 -17.87
CA THR A 207 -21.31 -8.16 -18.23
C THR A 207 -20.02 -8.87 -18.57
N LEU A 208 -19.94 -10.13 -18.17
CA LEU A 208 -18.90 -11.04 -18.63
C LEU A 208 -19.08 -11.38 -20.12
N PRO A 209 -18.01 -11.82 -20.80
CA PRO A 209 -18.09 -12.45 -22.11
C PRO A 209 -19.08 -13.62 -22.11
N ALA A 210 -19.73 -13.83 -23.23
CA ALA A 210 -20.73 -14.91 -23.37
C ALA A 210 -20.10 -16.31 -23.30
N SER A 211 -18.82 -16.44 -23.57
CA SER A 211 -18.03 -17.67 -23.40
C SER A 211 -16.59 -17.33 -23.08
N TRP A 212 -15.85 -18.32 -22.55
CA TRP A 212 -14.39 -18.20 -22.29
C TRP A 212 -13.54 -18.83 -23.42
N ASP A 213 -14.16 -19.13 -24.56
CA ASP A 213 -13.43 -19.39 -25.81
C ASP A 213 -13.18 -18.05 -26.51
N PHE A 214 -12.02 -17.46 -26.22
CA PHE A 214 -11.66 -16.13 -26.71
C PHE A 214 -10.92 -16.17 -28.05
N GLN A 215 -11.10 -15.08 -28.80
CA GLN A 215 -10.19 -14.65 -29.83
C GLN A 215 -9.71 -13.24 -29.56
N LYS A 216 -8.52 -12.92 -30.09
CA LYS A 216 -8.02 -11.53 -30.05
C LYS A 216 -8.81 -10.69 -31.06
N LYS A 217 -9.58 -9.73 -30.54
CA LYS A 217 -10.31 -8.77 -31.37
C LYS A 217 -9.35 -7.76 -32.01
N TRP A 218 -8.46 -7.21 -31.19
CA TRP A 218 -7.39 -6.33 -31.62
C TRP A 218 -6.21 -6.37 -30.62
N THR A 219 -5.05 -5.92 -31.11
CA THR A 219 -3.86 -5.68 -30.29
C THR A 219 -3.24 -4.38 -30.72
N SER A 220 -2.88 -3.51 -29.78
CA SER A 220 -2.28 -2.20 -30.03
C SER A 220 -1.05 -2.01 -29.15
N THR A 221 0.03 -1.46 -29.71
CA THR A 221 1.24 -1.16 -28.94
C THR A 221 1.07 0.18 -28.22
N VAL A 222 1.43 0.22 -26.94
CA VAL A 222 1.57 1.45 -26.16
C VAL A 222 3.02 1.92 -26.26
N GLU A 223 3.23 3.12 -26.78
CA GLU A 223 4.58 3.63 -27.09
C GLU A 223 5.50 3.74 -25.87
N LEU A 224 4.95 4.05 -24.68
CA LEU A 224 5.70 4.19 -23.44
C LEU A 224 5.33 3.08 -22.44
N PRO A 225 6.33 2.56 -21.69
CA PRO A 225 6.07 1.52 -20.68
C PRO A 225 5.20 2.02 -19.54
N GLY A 226 4.51 1.07 -18.88
CA GLY A 226 3.73 1.32 -17.68
C GLY A 226 2.99 0.08 -17.23
N HIS A 227 2.74 -0.02 -15.92
CA HIS A 227 2.09 -1.17 -15.29
C HIS A 227 0.65 -0.87 -14.86
N ASN A 228 0.09 0.27 -15.28
CA ASN A 228 -1.29 0.65 -14.98
C ASN A 228 -2.30 -0.19 -15.76
N SER A 229 -3.46 -0.39 -15.13
CA SER A 229 -4.60 -1.07 -15.73
C SER A 229 -5.30 -0.18 -16.77
N PRO A 230 -5.92 -0.76 -17.82
CA PRO A 230 -6.77 0.00 -18.73
C PRO A 230 -7.98 0.59 -17.99
N VAL A 231 -8.30 1.83 -18.30
CA VAL A 231 -9.52 2.53 -17.87
C VAL A 231 -10.43 2.71 -19.06
N VAL A 232 -11.72 2.43 -18.90
CA VAL A 232 -12.68 2.50 -20.00
C VAL A 232 -13.85 3.38 -19.62
N TRP A 233 -14.09 4.40 -20.45
CA TRP A 233 -15.29 5.23 -20.38
C TRP A 233 -15.94 5.30 -21.77
N ASP A 234 -17.18 4.82 -21.85
CA ASP A 234 -17.91 4.62 -23.11
C ASP A 234 -17.05 3.82 -24.13
N ASP A 235 -16.77 4.33 -25.32
CA ASP A 235 -15.96 3.65 -26.33
C ASP A 235 -14.47 4.09 -26.35
N LEU A 236 -13.96 4.62 -25.23
CA LEU A 236 -12.60 5.09 -25.07
C LEU A 236 -11.83 4.25 -24.04
N VAL A 237 -10.63 3.84 -24.40
CA VAL A 237 -9.69 3.13 -23.51
C VAL A 237 -8.51 4.04 -23.23
N PHE A 238 -8.21 4.29 -21.96
CA PHE A 238 -7.12 5.15 -21.53
C PHE A 238 -6.07 4.36 -20.79
N VAL A 239 -4.80 4.65 -21.07
CA VAL A 239 -3.63 4.20 -20.31
C VAL A 239 -2.58 5.30 -20.26
N SER A 240 -1.76 5.30 -19.22
CA SER A 240 -0.58 6.17 -19.13
C SER A 240 0.69 5.38 -19.38
N GLY A 241 1.77 6.07 -19.75
CA GLY A 241 3.08 5.47 -19.92
C GLY A 241 4.18 6.47 -19.60
N SER A 242 5.34 5.98 -19.15
CA SER A 242 6.52 6.79 -18.89
C SER A 242 7.78 5.95 -18.93
N ASN A 243 8.84 6.50 -19.53
CA ASN A 243 10.17 5.89 -19.59
C ASN A 243 11.21 6.62 -18.73
N GLY A 244 10.75 7.44 -17.76
CA GLY A 244 11.61 8.25 -16.91
C GLY A 244 12.10 9.55 -17.56
N LYS A 245 11.89 9.74 -18.87
CA LYS A 245 12.21 10.97 -19.58
C LYS A 245 10.95 11.65 -20.12
N ASN A 246 10.10 10.87 -20.75
CA ASN A 246 8.83 11.30 -21.32
C ASN A 246 7.70 10.54 -20.62
N SER A 247 6.63 11.25 -20.28
CA SER A 247 5.39 10.70 -19.74
C SER A 247 4.23 11.13 -20.61
N ALA A 248 3.27 10.25 -20.87
CA ALA A 248 2.13 10.55 -21.73
C ALA A 248 0.89 9.75 -21.32
N VAL A 249 -0.26 10.26 -21.71
CA VAL A 249 -1.55 9.57 -21.70
C VAL A 249 -1.92 9.20 -23.13
N PHE A 250 -2.44 8.01 -23.31
CA PHE A 250 -2.86 7.44 -24.58
C PHE A 250 -4.35 7.12 -24.51
N CYS A 251 -5.06 7.41 -25.58
CA CYS A 251 -6.46 7.06 -25.76
C CYS A 251 -6.62 6.20 -27.01
N TYR A 252 -7.29 5.08 -26.85
CA TYR A 252 -7.60 4.15 -27.94
C TYR A 252 -9.10 4.00 -28.09
N ASP A 253 -9.55 3.67 -29.29
CA ASP A 253 -10.92 3.27 -29.56
C ASP A 253 -11.16 1.83 -29.04
N ALA A 254 -12.16 1.64 -28.21
CA ALA A 254 -12.42 0.35 -27.57
C ALA A 254 -12.88 -0.75 -28.57
N ALA A 255 -13.46 -0.38 -29.71
CA ALA A 255 -13.96 -1.34 -30.70
C ALA A 255 -12.85 -1.81 -31.65
N SER A 256 -11.93 -0.91 -32.04
CA SER A 256 -10.89 -1.18 -33.05
C SER A 256 -9.47 -1.27 -32.52
N GLY A 257 -9.21 -0.72 -31.31
CA GLY A 257 -7.85 -0.58 -30.78
C GLY A 257 -7.04 0.53 -31.45
N GLU A 258 -7.64 1.35 -32.32
CA GLU A 258 -6.95 2.46 -32.99
C GLU A 258 -6.57 3.55 -31.98
N LEU A 259 -5.31 4.02 -32.03
CA LEU A 259 -4.86 5.16 -31.26
C LEU A 259 -5.56 6.42 -31.72
N LYS A 260 -6.40 7.01 -30.88
CA LYS A 260 -7.13 8.26 -31.18
C LYS A 260 -6.27 9.49 -30.94
N TRP A 261 -5.53 9.49 -29.82
CA TRP A 261 -4.61 10.57 -29.49
C TRP A 261 -3.59 10.12 -28.44
N LYS A 262 -2.48 10.84 -28.41
CA LYS A 262 -1.44 10.82 -27.38
C LYS A 262 -1.24 12.24 -26.87
N THR A 263 -1.24 12.44 -25.56
CA THR A 263 -0.95 13.75 -24.95
C THR A 263 0.20 13.61 -23.97
N GLU A 264 1.30 14.33 -24.23
CA GLU A 264 2.48 14.32 -23.35
C GLU A 264 2.21 15.12 -22.07
N ALA A 265 2.63 14.58 -20.94
CA ALA A 265 2.65 15.32 -19.68
C ALA A 265 3.73 16.41 -19.70
N PRO A 266 3.59 17.48 -18.92
CA PRO A 266 4.68 18.41 -18.70
C PRO A 266 5.90 17.68 -18.15
N PRO A 267 7.14 18.11 -18.53
CA PRO A 267 8.34 17.50 -18.00
C PRO A 267 8.43 17.72 -16.48
N ALA A 268 8.76 16.70 -15.73
CA ALA A 268 9.07 16.82 -14.31
C ALA A 268 10.46 17.46 -14.13
N ALA A 269 10.61 18.24 -13.07
CA ALA A 269 11.90 18.84 -12.73
C ALA A 269 12.94 17.77 -12.33
N GLN A 270 12.48 16.71 -11.68
CA GLN A 270 13.27 15.57 -11.25
C GLN A 270 12.45 14.29 -11.42
N MET A 271 13.11 13.20 -11.84
CA MET A 271 12.50 11.87 -11.87
C MET A 271 13.01 11.06 -10.68
N PRO A 272 12.12 10.35 -9.96
CA PRO A 272 12.53 9.47 -8.86
C PRO A 272 13.26 8.23 -9.36
N GLU A 273 13.98 7.56 -8.47
CA GLU A 273 14.37 6.17 -8.68
C GLU A 273 13.13 5.28 -8.52
N VAL A 274 13.00 4.26 -9.38
CA VAL A 274 11.87 3.33 -9.37
C VAL A 274 12.38 1.89 -9.54
N GLY A 275 11.67 0.93 -8.94
CA GLY A 275 11.89 -0.50 -9.20
C GLY A 275 11.40 -0.92 -10.59
N GLU A 276 11.91 -2.04 -11.11
CA GLU A 276 11.47 -2.60 -12.40
C GLU A 276 9.99 -3.00 -12.35
N ASP A 277 9.52 -3.53 -11.23
CA ASP A 277 8.14 -3.98 -11.04
C ASP A 277 7.13 -2.84 -10.91
N THR A 278 7.58 -1.64 -10.53
CA THR A 278 6.74 -0.44 -10.41
C THR A 278 6.83 0.43 -11.65
N GLY A 279 8.06 0.76 -12.08
CA GLY A 279 8.29 1.68 -13.19
C GLY A 279 7.78 3.10 -12.92
N TYR A 280 7.72 3.91 -13.97
CA TYR A 280 7.36 5.34 -13.87
C TYR A 280 5.88 5.64 -14.05
N ALA A 281 5.05 4.66 -14.43
CA ALA A 281 3.61 4.80 -14.67
C ALA A 281 2.86 3.56 -14.16
N ALA A 282 3.00 3.26 -12.85
CA ALA A 282 2.24 2.22 -12.19
C ALA A 282 0.80 2.65 -11.83
N PRO A 283 0.54 3.90 -11.37
CA PRO A 283 -0.80 4.29 -10.97
C PRO A 283 -1.81 4.13 -12.12
N THR A 284 -2.87 3.39 -11.88
CA THR A 284 -4.02 3.31 -12.79
C THR A 284 -4.74 4.65 -12.79
N MET A 285 -5.08 5.13 -13.97
CA MET A 285 -5.80 6.38 -14.18
C MET A 285 -7.23 6.29 -13.63
N CYS A 286 -7.93 7.42 -13.58
CA CYS A 286 -9.38 7.45 -13.41
C CYS A 286 -10.04 8.40 -14.40
N ALA A 287 -11.34 8.21 -14.66
CA ALA A 287 -12.11 8.97 -15.64
C ALA A 287 -13.52 9.28 -15.13
N ASP A 288 -14.02 10.45 -15.49
CA ASP A 288 -15.45 10.84 -15.41
C ASP A 288 -16.05 10.99 -16.82
N ALA A 289 -17.28 11.45 -16.90
CA ALA A 289 -18.00 11.64 -18.18
C ALA A 289 -17.32 12.63 -19.15
N LYS A 290 -16.38 13.45 -18.70
CA LYS A 290 -15.77 14.52 -19.49
C LYS A 290 -14.25 14.51 -19.46
N ARG A 291 -13.63 13.86 -18.44
CA ARG A 291 -12.21 14.00 -18.12
C ARG A 291 -11.57 12.68 -17.80
N VAL A 292 -10.26 12.68 -17.93
CA VAL A 292 -9.40 11.58 -17.48
C VAL A 292 -8.22 12.16 -16.70
N TYR A 293 -7.80 11.44 -15.63
CA TYR A 293 -6.80 11.90 -14.69
C TYR A 293 -5.69 10.87 -14.58
N ALA A 294 -4.46 11.31 -14.70
CA ALA A 294 -3.27 10.48 -14.55
C ALA A 294 -2.36 11.02 -13.45
N VAL A 295 -1.79 10.12 -12.66
CA VAL A 295 -0.72 10.42 -11.71
C VAL A 295 0.53 9.63 -12.14
N PHE A 296 1.66 10.31 -12.22
CA PHE A 296 2.93 9.69 -12.58
C PHE A 296 3.87 9.58 -11.38
N ALA A 297 4.83 8.66 -11.47
CA ALA A 297 5.83 8.47 -10.40
C ALA A 297 6.63 9.74 -10.07
N SER A 298 6.65 10.74 -10.96
CA SER A 298 7.25 12.05 -10.71
C SER A 298 6.43 12.97 -9.80
N GLY A 299 5.24 12.54 -9.32
CA GLY A 299 4.30 13.39 -8.60
C GLY A 299 3.52 14.34 -9.49
N MET A 300 3.62 14.21 -10.81
CA MET A 300 2.82 14.98 -11.77
C MET A 300 1.39 14.41 -11.83
N VAL A 301 0.40 15.25 -11.57
CA VAL A 301 -1.02 14.98 -11.79
C VAL A 301 -1.46 15.72 -13.04
N LEU A 302 -2.10 15.03 -13.98
CA LEU A 302 -2.53 15.57 -15.27
C LEU A 302 -4.01 15.27 -15.50
N CYS A 303 -4.78 16.28 -15.84
CA CYS A 303 -6.17 16.18 -16.26
C CYS A 303 -6.33 16.55 -17.74
N LEU A 304 -6.99 15.67 -18.48
CA LEU A 304 -7.29 15.86 -19.90
C LEU A 304 -8.79 15.74 -20.13
N ALA A 305 -9.31 16.43 -21.14
CA ALA A 305 -10.61 16.11 -21.72
C ALA A 305 -10.51 14.79 -22.51
N HIS A 306 -11.64 14.17 -22.83
CA HIS A 306 -11.68 12.92 -23.60
C HIS A 306 -11.15 13.05 -25.04
N ASP A 307 -11.02 14.27 -25.55
CA ASP A 307 -10.38 14.55 -26.85
C ASP A 307 -8.86 14.76 -26.77
N GLY A 308 -8.28 14.61 -25.58
CA GLY A 308 -6.84 14.77 -25.34
C GLY A 308 -6.41 16.20 -25.01
N THR A 309 -7.34 17.16 -24.96
CA THR A 309 -7.03 18.56 -24.59
C THR A 309 -6.60 18.62 -23.13
N LYS A 310 -5.44 19.25 -22.85
CA LYS A 310 -4.99 19.49 -21.46
C LYS A 310 -5.89 20.51 -20.80
N LEU A 311 -6.51 20.11 -19.67
CA LEU A 311 -7.36 20.99 -18.87
C LEU A 311 -6.56 21.66 -17.75
N TRP A 312 -5.84 20.85 -16.99
CA TRP A 312 -4.92 21.31 -15.95
C TRP A 312 -3.85 20.26 -15.64
N HIS A 313 -2.82 20.68 -14.96
CA HIS A 313 -1.82 19.80 -14.37
C HIS A 313 -1.33 20.38 -13.05
N ARG A 314 -0.84 19.53 -12.17
CA ARG A 314 -0.27 19.90 -10.89
C ARG A 314 0.94 19.05 -10.58
N GLN A 315 2.03 19.66 -10.20
CA GLN A 315 3.16 18.99 -9.60
C GLN A 315 2.91 18.94 -8.08
N LEU A 316 2.84 17.75 -7.51
CA LEU A 316 2.96 17.52 -6.07
C LEU A 316 4.43 17.65 -5.66
N SER A 317 4.79 17.37 -4.41
CA SER A 317 6.19 17.34 -4.00
C SER A 317 6.99 16.30 -4.80
N ASP A 318 8.31 16.45 -4.85
CA ASP A 318 9.17 15.46 -5.48
C ASP A 318 9.08 14.13 -4.70
N PRO A 319 8.73 13.01 -5.35
CA PRO A 319 8.52 11.76 -4.67
C PRO A 319 9.85 11.07 -4.34
N VAL A 320 10.04 10.76 -3.06
CA VAL A 320 11.08 9.85 -2.59
C VAL A 320 10.37 8.69 -1.91
N ILE A 321 10.32 7.55 -2.58
CA ILE A 321 9.68 6.34 -2.06
C ILE A 321 10.41 5.11 -2.62
N THR A 322 10.72 4.18 -1.73
CA THR A 322 11.31 2.89 -2.09
C THR A 322 10.44 2.19 -3.15
N TYR A 323 11.04 1.61 -4.17
CA TYR A 323 10.42 1.00 -5.37
C TYR A 323 9.70 1.97 -6.33
N GLY A 324 9.41 3.22 -5.95
CA GLY A 324 8.65 4.17 -6.75
C GLY A 324 7.17 4.25 -6.35
N TYR A 325 6.50 5.31 -6.80
CA TYR A 325 5.11 5.61 -6.46
C TYR A 325 4.13 4.78 -7.31
N ALA A 326 3.20 4.06 -6.68
CA ALA A 326 2.23 3.18 -7.34
C ALA A 326 0.76 3.38 -6.95
N SER A 327 0.46 4.16 -5.89
CA SER A 327 -0.91 4.41 -5.47
C SER A 327 -1.74 5.04 -6.59
N SER A 328 -2.84 4.41 -6.95
CA SER A 328 -3.77 4.91 -7.98
C SER A 328 -4.70 5.96 -7.39
N PRO A 329 -5.00 7.07 -8.11
CA PRO A 329 -5.97 8.04 -7.63
C PRO A 329 -7.38 7.45 -7.57
N LEU A 330 -8.19 8.00 -6.66
CA LEU A 330 -9.62 7.72 -6.54
C LEU A 330 -10.42 8.94 -6.96
N LEU A 331 -11.40 8.74 -7.83
CA LEU A 331 -12.33 9.80 -8.22
C LEU A 331 -13.67 9.62 -7.47
N MET A 332 -14.08 10.65 -6.74
CA MET A 332 -15.39 10.70 -6.08
C MET A 332 -16.01 12.08 -6.19
N GLY A 333 -17.08 12.18 -6.97
CA GLY A 333 -17.79 13.45 -7.19
C GLY A 333 -16.88 14.51 -7.81
N ASP A 334 -16.72 15.64 -7.13
CA ASP A 334 -15.90 16.77 -7.57
C ASP A 334 -14.45 16.72 -7.04
N LYS A 335 -14.04 15.59 -6.46
CA LYS A 335 -12.72 15.43 -5.84
C LYS A 335 -11.94 14.27 -6.46
N LEU A 336 -10.69 14.58 -6.80
CA LEU A 336 -9.64 13.59 -7.13
C LEU A 336 -8.78 13.36 -5.89
N ILE A 337 -8.87 12.19 -5.32
CA ILE A 337 -8.15 11.80 -4.12
C ILE A 337 -6.83 11.15 -4.51
N VAL A 338 -5.73 11.65 -3.94
CA VAL A 338 -4.39 11.12 -4.17
C VAL A 338 -3.75 10.80 -2.81
N GLN A 339 -3.59 9.51 -2.53
CA GLN A 339 -2.83 9.03 -1.38
C GLN A 339 -1.34 9.09 -1.74
N TYR A 340 -0.64 10.09 -1.19
CA TYR A 340 0.74 10.40 -1.53
C TYR A 340 1.64 10.09 -0.34
N ASP A 341 1.80 8.79 -0.08
CA ASP A 341 2.61 8.27 1.02
C ASP A 341 4.02 8.00 0.54
N LEU A 342 4.96 8.82 0.98
CA LEU A 342 6.37 8.77 0.64
C LEU A 342 7.19 8.27 1.83
N ASP A 343 8.50 8.05 1.66
CA ASP A 343 9.37 7.57 2.75
C ASP A 343 9.43 8.56 3.94
N GLU A 344 9.37 9.88 3.68
CA GLU A 344 9.50 10.92 4.71
C GLU A 344 8.23 11.75 4.96
N SER A 345 7.21 11.61 4.11
CA SER A 345 5.97 12.39 4.23
C SER A 345 4.77 11.65 3.66
N GLN A 346 3.68 11.61 4.40
CA GLN A 346 2.44 10.95 4.02
C GLN A 346 1.34 11.98 3.98
N THR A 347 0.76 12.17 2.79
CA THR A 347 -0.29 13.18 2.61
C THR A 347 -1.43 12.64 1.78
N LEU A 348 -2.64 12.76 2.27
CA LEU A 348 -3.85 12.54 1.50
C LEU A 348 -4.30 13.88 0.91
N PHE A 349 -4.31 13.98 -0.42
CA PHE A 349 -4.78 15.16 -1.14
C PHE A 349 -6.16 14.92 -1.70
N ALA A 350 -7.03 15.93 -1.62
CA ALA A 350 -8.19 16.07 -2.49
C ALA A 350 -7.96 17.25 -3.43
N LEU A 351 -7.95 16.98 -4.72
CA LEU A 351 -7.84 18.00 -5.75
C LEU A 351 -9.22 18.24 -6.36
N ASN A 352 -9.56 19.51 -6.59
CA ASN A 352 -10.75 19.86 -7.32
C ASN A 352 -10.63 19.37 -8.78
N VAL A 353 -11.59 18.59 -9.25
CA VAL A 353 -11.56 17.96 -10.59
C VAL A 353 -11.57 18.97 -11.74
N PHE A 354 -12.06 20.19 -11.52
CA PHE A 354 -12.16 21.22 -12.54
C PHE A 354 -10.89 22.05 -12.69
N THR A 355 -10.21 22.33 -11.55
CA THR A 355 -9.09 23.28 -11.51
C THR A 355 -7.75 22.66 -11.15
N GLY A 356 -7.74 21.46 -10.54
CA GLY A 356 -6.54 20.85 -9.98
C GLY A 356 -6.04 21.53 -8.70
N GLU A 357 -6.80 22.51 -8.16
CA GLU A 357 -6.47 23.12 -6.88
C GLU A 357 -6.71 22.15 -5.73
N ILE A 358 -5.91 22.29 -4.66
CA ILE A 358 -6.10 21.51 -3.45
C ILE A 358 -7.36 22.00 -2.75
N ALA A 359 -8.40 21.16 -2.72
CA ALA A 359 -9.61 21.41 -1.96
C ALA A 359 -9.32 21.25 -0.45
N TRP A 360 -8.62 20.17 -0.09
CA TRP A 360 -8.08 19.94 1.23
C TRP A 360 -6.88 18.98 1.16
N LYS A 361 -6.08 18.96 2.18
CA LYS A 361 -5.02 17.97 2.40
C LYS A 361 -4.98 17.55 3.86
N ASN A 362 -4.65 16.30 4.11
CA ASN A 362 -4.42 15.76 5.44
C ASN A 362 -3.01 15.15 5.51
N GLU A 363 -2.20 15.58 6.46
CA GLU A 363 -0.88 15.00 6.74
C GLU A 363 -1.11 13.82 7.69
N ARG A 364 -0.80 12.61 7.19
CA ARG A 364 -1.05 11.33 7.88
C ARG A 364 0.16 10.95 8.74
N ASP A 365 -0.11 10.26 9.85
CA ASP A 365 0.94 9.72 10.73
C ASP A 365 1.38 8.29 10.33
N ALA A 366 0.92 7.78 9.17
CA ALA A 366 1.35 6.51 8.60
C ALA A 366 2.81 6.54 8.13
N SER A 367 3.35 5.42 7.63
CA SER A 367 4.61 5.37 6.90
C SER A 367 4.34 5.08 5.41
N ALA A 368 5.40 4.98 4.58
CA ALA A 368 5.28 4.76 3.14
C ALA A 368 4.34 3.60 2.78
N SER A 369 3.55 3.79 1.73
CA SER A 369 2.56 2.85 1.26
C SER A 369 2.37 2.92 -0.25
N TRP A 370 2.04 1.79 -0.87
CA TRP A 370 1.72 1.65 -2.28
C TRP A 370 0.22 1.36 -2.49
N SER A 371 -0.53 1.23 -1.39
CA SER A 371 -1.98 1.05 -1.39
C SER A 371 -2.70 2.22 -2.06
N SER A 372 -3.80 1.93 -2.72
CA SER A 372 -4.67 2.95 -3.31
C SER A 372 -5.86 3.23 -2.41
N PRO A 373 -6.29 4.50 -2.28
CA PRO A 373 -7.45 4.86 -1.48
C PRO A 373 -8.73 4.20 -2.02
N LYS A 374 -9.65 3.86 -1.12
CA LYS A 374 -10.95 3.28 -1.49
C LYS A 374 -12.09 4.15 -1.02
N GLY A 375 -12.97 4.50 -1.95
CA GLY A 375 -14.20 5.25 -1.66
C GLY A 375 -15.35 4.36 -1.20
N LEU A 376 -16.18 4.89 -0.33
CA LEU A 376 -17.45 4.29 0.07
C LEU A 376 -18.48 5.37 0.40
N VAL A 377 -19.74 4.98 0.39
CA VAL A 377 -20.84 5.87 0.79
C VAL A 377 -21.67 5.17 1.86
N VAL A 378 -21.76 5.79 3.03
CA VAL A 378 -22.56 5.31 4.17
C VAL A 378 -23.53 6.42 4.56
N ASP A 379 -24.81 6.12 4.64
CA ASP A 379 -25.87 7.07 4.95
C ASP A 379 -25.85 8.35 4.09
N GLY A 380 -25.50 8.19 2.81
CA GLY A 380 -25.43 9.29 1.84
C GLY A 380 -24.16 10.16 1.96
N LYS A 381 -23.23 9.85 2.87
CA LYS A 381 -21.96 10.55 3.04
C LYS A 381 -20.83 9.79 2.34
N GLY A 382 -20.08 10.50 1.53
CA GLY A 382 -18.85 9.98 0.94
C GLY A 382 -17.72 9.89 1.97
N MET A 383 -17.00 8.78 1.97
CA MET A 383 -15.85 8.53 2.85
C MET A 383 -14.70 7.94 2.04
N ILE A 384 -13.48 8.07 2.55
CA ILE A 384 -12.25 7.59 1.93
C ILE A 384 -11.49 6.74 2.93
N PHE A 385 -11.32 5.46 2.61
CA PHE A 385 -10.43 4.58 3.36
C PHE A 385 -9.02 4.61 2.77
N THR A 386 -8.02 4.67 3.64
CA THR A 386 -6.61 4.56 3.30
C THR A 386 -5.92 3.55 4.21
N ALA A 387 -4.91 2.88 3.69
CA ALA A 387 -4.02 2.03 4.47
C ALA A 387 -2.57 2.41 4.18
N GLY A 388 -1.78 2.49 5.23
CA GLY A 388 -0.35 2.69 5.18
C GLY A 388 0.34 1.81 6.21
N ASN A 389 1.67 1.75 6.20
CA ASN A 389 2.36 1.01 7.23
C ASN A 389 1.96 1.57 8.61
N GLU A 390 1.58 0.68 9.51
CA GLU A 390 1.03 0.87 10.84
C GLU A 390 -0.46 1.23 10.89
N LEU A 391 -1.02 2.02 9.96
CA LEU A 391 -2.37 2.58 10.09
C LEU A 391 -3.35 2.18 8.98
N ALA A 392 -4.58 1.88 9.41
CA ALA A 392 -5.81 1.95 8.61
C ALA A 392 -6.59 3.19 9.06
N GLU A 393 -7.09 4.01 8.12
CA GLU A 393 -7.71 5.28 8.44
C GLU A 393 -8.93 5.54 7.55
N LEU A 394 -9.95 6.20 8.09
CA LEU A 394 -11.13 6.65 7.35
C LEU A 394 -11.28 8.16 7.44
N PHE A 395 -11.53 8.80 6.30
CA PHE A 395 -11.68 10.25 6.19
C PHE A 395 -13.04 10.62 5.60
N ASP A 396 -13.55 11.78 6.00
CA ASP A 396 -14.71 12.41 5.36
C ASP A 396 -14.29 12.97 3.98
N LEU A 397 -15.05 12.65 2.95
CA LEU A 397 -14.75 13.08 1.57
C LEU A 397 -14.77 14.61 1.40
N GLU A 398 -15.69 15.30 2.08
CA GLU A 398 -15.90 16.73 1.87
C GLU A 398 -14.86 17.58 2.60
N THR A 399 -14.51 17.17 3.83
CA THR A 399 -13.68 17.99 4.70
C THR A 399 -12.23 17.51 4.79
N GLY A 400 -11.97 16.22 4.49
CA GLY A 400 -10.68 15.56 4.72
C GLY A 400 -10.40 15.33 6.21
N GLU A 401 -11.41 15.53 7.08
CA GLU A 401 -11.27 15.21 8.49
C GLU A 401 -11.25 13.70 8.68
N GLU A 402 -10.34 13.24 9.54
CA GLU A 402 -10.25 11.83 9.89
C GLU A 402 -11.41 11.47 10.82
N ILE A 403 -12.15 10.41 10.44
CA ILE A 403 -13.28 9.87 11.19
C ILE A 403 -12.77 8.92 12.28
N TRP A 404 -11.88 7.99 11.90
CA TRP A 404 -11.21 7.05 12.80
C TRP A 404 -9.92 6.51 12.19
N TRP A 405 -9.09 5.91 13.04
CA TRP A 405 -7.89 5.16 12.67
C TRP A 405 -7.72 3.92 13.53
N GLN A 406 -7.00 2.93 13.00
CA GLN A 406 -6.63 1.69 13.69
C GLN A 406 -5.16 1.34 13.40
N GLU A 407 -4.40 1.01 14.46
CA GLU A 407 -3.02 0.54 14.34
C GLU A 407 -3.05 -0.99 14.21
N CYS A 408 -3.03 -1.48 12.97
CA CYS A 408 -3.16 -2.92 12.69
C CYS A 408 -2.37 -3.35 11.44
N MET A 409 -1.76 -2.42 10.71
CA MET A 409 -0.97 -2.72 9.53
C MET A 409 0.50 -2.91 9.87
N GLY A 410 1.28 -3.53 8.99
CA GLY A 410 2.71 -3.72 9.19
C GLY A 410 3.47 -4.01 7.92
N GLY A 411 4.75 -3.60 7.87
CA GLY A 411 5.60 -3.82 6.71
C GLY A 411 5.17 -3.07 5.47
N GLU A 412 5.31 -3.68 4.30
CA GLU A 412 4.95 -3.10 3.02
C GLU A 412 3.45 -3.27 2.76
N VAL A 413 2.72 -2.16 2.59
CA VAL A 413 1.28 -2.15 2.34
C VAL A 413 1.03 -1.80 0.88
N ALA A 414 0.72 -2.79 0.04
CA ALA A 414 0.47 -2.62 -1.39
C ALA A 414 -0.99 -2.92 -1.78
N ALA A 415 -1.63 -3.86 -1.12
CA ALA A 415 -3.03 -4.19 -1.35
C ALA A 415 -3.95 -2.99 -1.04
N SER A 416 -5.11 -2.95 -1.70
CA SER A 416 -6.14 -1.93 -1.50
C SER A 416 -7.44 -2.56 -1.00
N ALA A 417 -8.26 -1.79 -0.28
CA ALA A 417 -9.48 -2.28 0.36
C ALA A 417 -10.55 -2.74 -0.63
N SER A 418 -11.43 -3.62 -0.14
CA SER A 418 -12.75 -3.90 -0.70
C SER A 418 -13.82 -3.40 0.26
N VAL A 419 -14.97 -2.97 -0.26
CA VAL A 419 -16.06 -2.42 0.55
C VAL A 419 -17.39 -3.10 0.20
N GLN A 420 -18.21 -3.29 1.21
CA GLN A 420 -19.58 -3.77 1.07
C GLN A 420 -20.44 -3.14 2.17
N ASP A 421 -21.45 -2.40 1.79
CA ASP A 421 -22.32 -1.65 2.69
C ASP A 421 -21.51 -0.73 3.65
N ASP A 422 -21.61 -0.95 4.96
CA ASP A 422 -20.87 -0.24 6.00
C ASP A 422 -19.59 -0.96 6.46
N LYS A 423 -19.11 -1.92 5.67
CA LYS A 423 -17.92 -2.72 6.01
C LYS A 423 -16.78 -2.49 5.05
N ILE A 424 -15.59 -2.39 5.60
CA ILE A 424 -14.33 -2.21 4.88
C ILE A 424 -13.47 -3.44 5.14
N PHE A 425 -13.13 -4.18 4.10
CA PHE A 425 -12.30 -5.38 4.14
C PHE A 425 -10.90 -5.05 3.65
N PHE A 426 -9.92 -5.49 4.39
CA PHE A 426 -8.52 -5.27 4.05
C PHE A 426 -7.67 -6.50 4.36
N SER A 427 -6.58 -6.66 3.61
CA SER A 427 -5.56 -7.67 3.90
C SER A 427 -4.17 -7.09 3.69
N ASN A 428 -3.29 -7.31 4.66
CA ASN A 428 -1.89 -6.91 4.64
C ASN A 428 -1.05 -8.08 5.11
N SER A 429 -0.13 -8.54 4.26
CA SER A 429 0.68 -9.73 4.49
C SER A 429 1.42 -9.68 5.83
N GLY A 430 1.23 -10.70 6.66
CA GLY A 430 1.89 -10.85 7.96
C GLY A 430 1.42 -9.90 9.07
N ALA A 431 0.33 -9.13 8.86
CA ALA A 431 -0.16 -8.18 9.85
C ALA A 431 -1.68 -8.24 10.06
N PHE A 432 -2.47 -8.13 9.01
CA PHE A 432 -3.92 -8.00 9.14
C PHE A 432 -4.65 -8.63 7.96
N THR A 433 -5.65 -9.46 8.24
CA THR A 433 -6.72 -9.83 7.31
C THR A 433 -8.02 -9.75 8.06
N GLY A 434 -8.93 -8.84 7.67
CA GLY A 434 -10.12 -8.62 8.45
C GLY A 434 -11.06 -7.57 7.88
N ALA A 435 -12.00 -7.16 8.72
CA ALA A 435 -12.98 -6.14 8.37
C ALA A 435 -13.16 -5.10 9.47
N PHE A 436 -13.43 -3.86 9.05
CA PHE A 436 -13.78 -2.74 9.92
C PHE A 436 -15.21 -2.32 9.67
N ARG A 437 -15.89 -1.84 10.71
CA ARG A 437 -17.12 -1.07 10.53
C ARG A 437 -16.78 0.37 10.13
N ALA A 438 -17.39 0.87 9.07
CA ALA A 438 -17.05 2.21 8.55
C ALA A 438 -17.43 3.34 9.53
N SER A 439 -18.48 3.19 10.33
CA SER A 439 -18.97 4.26 11.22
C SER A 439 -18.03 4.60 12.38
N ASP A 440 -17.27 3.63 12.91
CA ASP A 440 -16.49 3.78 14.14
C ASP A 440 -15.12 3.09 14.12
N GLY A 441 -14.79 2.36 13.04
CA GLY A 441 -13.53 1.64 12.91
C GLY A 441 -13.44 0.37 13.77
N GLU A 442 -14.54 -0.10 14.35
CA GLU A 442 -14.53 -1.37 15.08
C GLU A 442 -14.05 -2.51 14.19
N ILE A 443 -13.05 -3.24 14.65
CA ILE A 443 -12.58 -4.46 13.96
C ILE A 443 -13.63 -5.54 14.19
N LEU A 444 -14.34 -5.92 13.12
CA LEU A 444 -15.42 -6.92 13.16
C LEU A 444 -14.87 -8.34 13.30
N PHE A 445 -13.78 -8.62 12.59
CA PHE A 445 -12.96 -9.79 12.76
C PHE A 445 -11.53 -9.50 12.27
N GLN A 446 -10.57 -10.26 12.79
CA GLN A 446 -9.16 -10.20 12.39
C GLN A 446 -8.58 -11.60 12.39
N ASN A 447 -7.87 -11.94 11.33
CA ASN A 447 -7.09 -13.17 11.21
C ASN A 447 -5.62 -12.79 10.93
N GLU A 448 -4.74 -13.06 11.88
CA GLU A 448 -3.30 -12.78 11.79
C GLU A 448 -2.52 -13.94 11.13
N ASP A 449 -3.07 -15.15 11.17
CA ASP A 449 -2.43 -16.36 10.65
C ASP A 449 -2.74 -16.62 9.17
N SER A 450 -3.68 -15.87 8.57
CA SER A 450 -4.03 -16.04 7.17
C SER A 450 -2.91 -15.52 6.26
N PRO A 451 -2.42 -16.33 5.29
CA PRO A 451 -1.46 -15.85 4.30
C PRO A 451 -2.14 -14.83 3.37
N ALA A 452 -2.08 -13.56 3.76
CA ALA A 452 -2.58 -12.46 2.96
C ALA A 452 -1.70 -12.24 1.72
N PRO A 453 -2.28 -11.72 0.62
CA PRO A 453 -1.51 -11.40 -0.57
C PRO A 453 -0.52 -10.26 -0.31
N ASP A 454 0.65 -10.33 -0.95
CA ASP A 454 1.69 -9.31 -0.82
C ASP A 454 1.35 -8.05 -1.64
N VAL A 455 0.81 -8.23 -2.86
CA VAL A 455 0.58 -7.17 -3.86
C VAL A 455 -0.87 -7.09 -4.29
N ALA A 456 -1.46 -8.23 -4.70
CA ALA A 456 -2.83 -8.25 -5.18
C ALA A 456 -3.82 -7.87 -4.08
N SER A 457 -4.78 -6.99 -4.38
CA SER A 457 -5.88 -6.69 -3.46
C SER A 457 -6.87 -7.85 -3.47
N ALA A 458 -7.37 -8.24 -2.30
CA ALA A 458 -8.41 -9.26 -2.21
C ALA A 458 -9.77 -8.73 -2.71
N VAL A 459 -10.69 -9.64 -3.03
CA VAL A 459 -12.01 -9.30 -3.59
C VAL A 459 -13.14 -9.88 -2.76
N LEU A 460 -14.21 -9.11 -2.61
CA LEU A 460 -15.48 -9.58 -2.05
C LEU A 460 -16.36 -10.18 -3.14
N PHE A 461 -16.96 -11.32 -2.82
CA PHE A 461 -17.96 -11.96 -3.64
C PHE A 461 -19.06 -12.58 -2.76
N GLY A 462 -20.22 -11.96 -2.69
CA GLY A 462 -21.26 -12.32 -1.73
C GLY A 462 -20.74 -12.23 -0.29
N ASP A 463 -20.87 -13.33 0.44
CA ASP A 463 -20.40 -13.43 1.83
C ASP A 463 -18.96 -14.00 1.95
N GLN A 464 -18.18 -13.93 0.88
CA GLN A 464 -16.81 -14.44 0.86
C GLN A 464 -15.82 -13.33 0.53
N TYR A 465 -14.67 -13.36 1.20
CA TYR A 465 -13.52 -12.51 0.93
C TYR A 465 -12.38 -13.38 0.43
N LEU A 466 -11.98 -13.19 -0.83
CA LEU A 466 -11.03 -14.07 -1.51
C LEU A 466 -9.67 -13.40 -1.61
N LEU A 467 -8.65 -14.08 -1.11
CA LEU A 467 -7.25 -13.67 -1.08
C LEU A 467 -6.48 -14.38 -2.19
N PHE A 468 -5.74 -13.63 -3.01
CA PHE A 468 -4.98 -14.15 -4.16
C PHE A 468 -3.49 -13.88 -3.95
N GLY A 469 -2.73 -14.91 -3.58
CA GLY A 469 -1.31 -14.79 -3.26
C GLY A 469 -0.39 -14.75 -4.48
N SER A 470 0.76 -14.12 -4.33
CA SER A 470 1.84 -14.08 -5.34
C SER A 470 2.48 -15.45 -5.59
N GLY A 471 2.30 -16.41 -4.69
CA GLY A 471 2.71 -17.81 -4.85
C GLY A 471 1.68 -18.71 -5.53
N GLY A 472 0.48 -18.22 -5.88
CA GLY A 472 -0.58 -19.00 -6.52
C GLY A 472 -1.62 -19.59 -5.57
N THR A 473 -1.47 -19.39 -4.28
CA THR A 473 -2.48 -19.79 -3.28
C THR A 473 -3.67 -18.83 -3.32
N ILE A 474 -4.87 -19.37 -3.38
CA ILE A 474 -6.13 -18.63 -3.27
C ILE A 474 -6.86 -19.14 -2.04
N ILE A 475 -7.25 -18.24 -1.14
CA ILE A 475 -7.98 -18.56 0.08
C ILE A 475 -9.31 -17.84 0.06
N GLY A 476 -10.40 -18.58 0.27
CA GLY A 476 -11.72 -18.04 0.55
C GLY A 476 -11.97 -18.02 2.05
N ILE A 477 -12.33 -16.86 2.59
CA ILE A 477 -12.74 -16.72 3.99
C ILE A 477 -14.17 -16.20 4.06
N ASP A 478 -14.89 -16.57 5.11
CA ASP A 478 -16.21 -16.01 5.42
C ASP A 478 -16.08 -14.52 5.76
N ALA A 479 -16.83 -13.67 5.07
CA ALA A 479 -16.80 -12.23 5.26
C ALA A 479 -17.50 -11.76 6.54
N THR A 480 -18.11 -12.69 7.31
CA THR A 480 -18.79 -12.37 8.55
C THR A 480 -17.88 -12.48 9.76
N ASP A 481 -17.05 -13.53 9.82
CA ASP A 481 -16.23 -13.86 10.98
C ASP A 481 -14.77 -14.21 10.67
N GLY A 482 -14.42 -14.29 9.36
CA GLY A 482 -13.05 -14.49 8.90
C GLY A 482 -12.57 -15.94 8.91
N HIS A 483 -13.42 -16.94 9.21
CA HIS A 483 -12.96 -18.33 9.15
C HIS A 483 -12.68 -18.76 7.71
N GLU A 484 -11.67 -19.63 7.53
CA GLU A 484 -11.30 -20.17 6.23
C GLU A 484 -12.36 -21.14 5.73
N LEU A 485 -12.83 -20.93 4.50
CA LEU A 485 -13.80 -21.80 3.82
C LEU A 485 -13.10 -22.85 2.96
N TYR A 486 -12.06 -22.43 2.24
CA TYR A 486 -11.27 -23.31 1.35
C TYR A 486 -9.94 -22.67 0.97
N GLU A 487 -9.00 -23.52 0.56
CA GLU A 487 -7.73 -23.15 -0.05
C GLU A 487 -7.58 -23.84 -1.41
N VAL A 488 -7.11 -23.12 -2.42
CA VAL A 488 -6.80 -23.63 -3.76
C VAL A 488 -5.39 -23.17 -4.13
N ASN A 489 -4.59 -24.09 -4.67
CA ASN A 489 -3.24 -23.80 -5.12
C ASN A 489 -3.15 -23.95 -6.64
N LEU A 490 -2.68 -22.89 -7.32
CA LEU A 490 -2.38 -22.85 -8.74
C LEU A 490 -0.87 -22.80 -8.96
N ASP A 491 -0.43 -23.15 -10.18
CA ASP A 491 1.00 -23.25 -10.51
C ASP A 491 1.74 -21.90 -10.43
N ASN A 492 1.01 -20.79 -10.69
CA ASN A 492 1.57 -19.43 -10.71
C ASN A 492 0.67 -18.41 -10.02
N GLY A 493 1.28 -17.39 -9.43
CA GLY A 493 0.64 -16.42 -8.58
C GLY A 493 0.12 -15.16 -9.28
N PHE A 494 -0.40 -14.26 -8.46
CA PHE A 494 -1.14 -13.08 -8.88
C PHE A 494 -0.48 -11.80 -8.35
N TYR A 495 -0.17 -10.88 -9.26
CA TYR A 495 0.09 -9.47 -8.95
C TYR A 495 -1.13 -8.62 -9.33
N SER A 496 -1.82 -9.01 -10.39
CA SER A 496 -3.12 -8.44 -10.74
C SER A 496 -4.16 -8.75 -9.67
N SER A 497 -4.87 -7.74 -9.21
CA SER A 497 -5.98 -7.92 -8.27
C SER A 497 -7.16 -8.60 -8.97
N PRO A 498 -7.82 -9.59 -8.34
CA PRO A 498 -9.06 -10.16 -8.84
C PRO A 498 -10.20 -9.13 -8.79
N VAL A 499 -11.22 -9.35 -9.61
CA VAL A 499 -12.41 -8.52 -9.68
C VAL A 499 -13.68 -9.34 -9.71
N ALA A 500 -14.72 -8.86 -9.00
CA ALA A 500 -16.06 -9.43 -9.09
C ALA A 500 -16.83 -8.72 -10.22
N VAL A 501 -17.28 -9.48 -11.20
CA VAL A 501 -18.01 -8.96 -12.36
C VAL A 501 -18.97 -10.02 -12.91
N GLY A 502 -20.18 -9.62 -13.27
CA GLY A 502 -21.18 -10.50 -13.90
C GLY A 502 -21.53 -11.77 -13.09
N GLY A 503 -21.43 -11.72 -11.76
CA GLY A 503 -21.72 -12.86 -10.89
C GLY A 503 -20.60 -13.91 -10.83
N ARG A 504 -19.37 -13.55 -11.15
CA ARG A 504 -18.14 -14.37 -11.13
C ARG A 504 -16.97 -13.59 -10.55
N VAL A 505 -15.91 -14.29 -10.20
CA VAL A 505 -14.61 -13.68 -9.89
C VAL A 505 -13.66 -13.94 -11.05
N VAL A 506 -13.06 -12.89 -11.56
CA VAL A 506 -12.08 -12.97 -12.65
C VAL A 506 -10.72 -12.52 -12.14
N ALA A 507 -9.69 -13.28 -12.45
CA ALA A 507 -8.30 -12.95 -12.14
C ALA A 507 -7.39 -13.29 -13.32
N VAL A 508 -6.26 -12.60 -13.42
CA VAL A 508 -5.18 -12.95 -14.34
C VAL A 508 -3.90 -13.15 -13.56
N ASN A 509 -3.22 -14.26 -13.78
CA ASN A 509 -1.95 -14.54 -13.11
C ASN A 509 -0.77 -13.89 -13.86
N MET A 510 0.43 -13.93 -13.27
CA MET A 510 1.64 -13.31 -13.84
C MET A 510 2.04 -13.87 -15.21
N ASP A 511 1.68 -15.12 -15.55
CA ASP A 511 1.91 -15.69 -16.88
C ASP A 511 0.88 -15.23 -17.93
N GLY A 512 -0.11 -14.43 -17.53
CA GLY A 512 -1.20 -13.98 -18.38
C GLY A 512 -2.26 -15.04 -18.63
N VAL A 513 -2.45 -15.93 -17.68
CA VAL A 513 -3.59 -16.87 -17.71
C VAL A 513 -4.78 -16.20 -17.03
N LEU A 514 -5.85 -15.97 -17.79
CA LEU A 514 -7.13 -15.49 -17.28
C LEU A 514 -7.92 -16.68 -16.72
N TYR A 515 -8.45 -16.49 -15.54
CA TYR A 515 -9.34 -17.42 -14.87
C TYR A 515 -10.70 -16.78 -14.62
N GLU A 516 -11.75 -17.55 -14.81
CA GLU A 516 -13.09 -17.30 -14.32
C GLU A 516 -13.37 -18.29 -13.19
N PHE A 517 -13.69 -17.78 -12.04
CA PHE A 517 -14.00 -18.58 -10.86
C PHE A 517 -15.47 -18.44 -10.46
N GLU A 518 -16.06 -19.54 -10.04
CA GLU A 518 -17.34 -19.59 -9.36
C GLU A 518 -17.12 -19.99 -7.90
N PRO A 519 -17.16 -19.03 -6.94
CA PRO A 519 -17.05 -19.34 -5.52
C PRO A 519 -18.27 -20.11 -5.04
N GLY A 520 -18.05 -21.33 -4.52
CA GLY A 520 -19.05 -22.14 -3.83
C GLY A 520 -18.87 -22.05 -2.31
N ALA A 521 -19.72 -22.73 -1.55
CA ALA A 521 -19.72 -22.64 -0.08
C ALA A 521 -18.42 -23.19 0.55
N ASP A 522 -17.83 -24.21 -0.04
CA ASP A 522 -16.66 -24.95 0.48
C ASP A 522 -15.58 -25.21 -0.58
N LYS A 523 -15.67 -24.55 -1.73
CA LYS A 523 -14.72 -24.71 -2.83
C LYS A 523 -14.76 -23.52 -3.78
N LEU A 524 -13.66 -23.32 -4.50
CA LEU A 524 -13.57 -22.41 -5.64
C LEU A 524 -13.49 -23.23 -6.93
N GLU A 525 -14.47 -23.11 -7.79
CA GLU A 525 -14.44 -23.79 -9.10
C GLU A 525 -13.85 -22.89 -10.18
N THR A 526 -12.87 -23.39 -10.94
CA THR A 526 -12.43 -22.76 -12.19
C THR A 526 -13.40 -23.14 -13.29
N VAL A 527 -14.24 -22.22 -13.72
CA VAL A 527 -15.26 -22.44 -14.77
C VAL A 527 -14.81 -21.94 -16.13
N GLY A 528 -13.78 -21.10 -16.18
CA GLY A 528 -13.17 -20.62 -17.42
C GLY A 528 -11.67 -20.41 -17.28
N LYS A 529 -10.92 -20.70 -18.34
CA LYS A 529 -9.48 -20.48 -18.44
C LYS A 529 -9.11 -20.07 -19.86
N TYR A 530 -8.25 -19.02 -19.97
CA TYR A 530 -7.70 -18.59 -21.26
C TYR A 530 -6.22 -18.18 -21.09
N GLU A 531 -5.36 -18.69 -21.95
CA GLU A 531 -3.92 -18.40 -21.94
C GLU A 531 -3.60 -17.32 -22.98
N LEU A 532 -3.26 -16.10 -22.51
CA LEU A 532 -2.88 -14.99 -23.39
C LEU A 532 -1.50 -15.23 -24.02
N GLY A 533 -0.60 -15.94 -23.32
CA GLY A 533 0.77 -16.22 -23.71
C GLY A 533 1.72 -15.02 -23.55
N LYS A 534 1.37 -14.07 -22.67
CA LYS A 534 2.14 -12.87 -22.34
C LYS A 534 1.91 -12.51 -20.89
N SER A 535 2.97 -12.07 -20.20
CA SER A 535 2.87 -11.68 -18.78
C SER A 535 1.97 -10.47 -18.56
N VAL A 536 1.17 -10.53 -17.49
CA VAL A 536 0.21 -9.49 -17.09
C VAL A 536 0.31 -9.27 -15.59
N VAL A 537 0.42 -8.01 -15.17
CA VAL A 537 0.42 -7.60 -13.75
C VAL A 537 -0.71 -6.63 -13.42
N CYS A 538 -1.38 -6.08 -14.41
CA CYS A 538 -2.47 -5.12 -14.24
C CYS A 538 -3.85 -5.80 -14.26
N VAL A 539 -4.83 -5.13 -13.67
CA VAL A 539 -6.21 -5.60 -13.57
C VAL A 539 -6.87 -5.54 -14.96
N PRO A 540 -7.58 -6.59 -15.40
CA PRO A 540 -8.35 -6.55 -16.65
C PRO A 540 -9.52 -5.56 -16.55
N ALA A 541 -9.80 -4.84 -17.63
CA ALA A 541 -10.99 -4.02 -17.78
C ALA A 541 -12.08 -4.77 -18.57
N PHE A 542 -13.34 -4.52 -18.22
CA PHE A 542 -14.50 -5.13 -18.88
C PHE A 542 -15.32 -4.07 -19.59
N HIS A 543 -15.65 -4.33 -20.86
CA HIS A 543 -16.42 -3.42 -21.67
C HIS A 543 -17.29 -4.15 -22.71
N LYS A 544 -18.62 -4.05 -22.57
CA LYS A 544 -19.58 -4.64 -23.53
C LYS A 544 -19.30 -6.12 -23.84
N GLY A 545 -19.00 -6.92 -22.81
CA GLY A 545 -18.68 -8.34 -22.95
C GLY A 545 -17.28 -8.65 -23.52
N ASN A 546 -16.41 -7.65 -23.67
CA ASN A 546 -15.00 -7.84 -24.01
C ASN A 546 -14.11 -7.68 -22.78
N VAL A 547 -12.91 -8.27 -22.82
CA VAL A 547 -11.86 -8.13 -21.83
C VAL A 547 -10.70 -7.36 -22.44
N ILE A 548 -10.28 -6.27 -21.79
CA ILE A 548 -9.14 -5.46 -22.24
C ILE A 548 -8.03 -5.59 -21.22
N LEU A 549 -6.85 -5.96 -21.67
CA LEU A 549 -5.66 -6.23 -20.86
C LEU A 549 -4.48 -5.39 -21.36
N ARG A 550 -3.59 -5.04 -20.44
CA ARG A 550 -2.27 -4.51 -20.76
C ARG A 550 -1.21 -5.54 -20.39
N THR A 551 -0.31 -5.86 -21.33
CA THR A 551 0.78 -6.82 -21.11
C THR A 551 2.05 -6.11 -20.65
N MET A 552 2.99 -6.87 -20.08
CA MET A 552 4.32 -6.37 -19.71
C MET A 552 5.17 -5.97 -20.93
N GLU A 553 4.83 -6.44 -22.13
CA GLU A 553 5.46 -6.00 -23.39
C GLU A 553 4.84 -4.71 -23.95
N ASN A 554 4.07 -3.98 -23.15
CA ASN A 554 3.40 -2.72 -23.52
C ASN A 554 2.39 -2.86 -24.67
N GLU A 555 1.66 -3.95 -24.70
CA GLU A 555 0.51 -4.12 -25.60
C GLU A 555 -0.80 -3.98 -24.86
N LEU A 556 -1.77 -3.30 -25.47
CA LEU A 556 -3.18 -3.45 -25.14
C LEU A 556 -3.78 -4.55 -25.99
N VAL A 557 -4.44 -5.49 -25.36
CA VAL A 557 -5.09 -6.62 -26.01
C VAL A 557 -6.56 -6.62 -25.65
N CYS A 558 -7.44 -6.64 -26.63
CA CYS A 558 -8.87 -6.86 -26.46
C CYS A 558 -9.23 -8.28 -26.86
N LEU A 559 -9.89 -8.98 -25.95
CA LEU A 559 -10.42 -10.31 -26.16
C LEU A 559 -11.94 -10.23 -26.30
N GLU A 560 -12.49 -10.94 -27.29
CA GLU A 560 -13.93 -11.14 -27.45
C GLU A 560 -14.25 -12.64 -27.45
N ALA A 561 -15.45 -13.00 -26.99
CA ALA A 561 -15.94 -14.38 -27.11
C ALA A 561 -16.11 -14.75 -28.58
N LYS A 562 -15.73 -15.99 -28.96
CA LYS A 562 -15.96 -16.54 -30.30
C LYS A 562 -17.43 -16.85 -30.53
#